data_0c5449350b040a4c11009e883ba432f3
#
_entry.id   0c5449350b040a4c11009e883ba432f3
#
_cell.length_a   1.000
_cell.length_b   1.000
_cell.length_c   1.000
_cell.angle_alpha   90.00
_cell.angle_beta   90.00
_cell.angle_gamma   90.00
#
_symmetry.space_group_name_H-M   'P 1'
#
loop_
_entity.id
_entity.type
_entity.pdbx_description
1 polymer ?
#
loop_
_entity_poly.entity_id
_entity_poly.type
_entity_poly.pdbx_seq_one_letter_code
_entity_poly.pdbx_strand_id
1 'polypeptide(L)'
;MAYTILRFKKDKGGAIAGCERHNERKKEAYKSNPDIDMNKSKENYHIIHAPQYTYSRKIKELIKEYGCKTRKDSVKLVETLITASPEFMNRLSKGKQREYFERAVKFMKDEIGEDRI
;
A
#
# COMPACT_ATOMS: atom_id res chain seq x y z
N MET A 1 23.21 7.37 8.06
CA MET A 1 22.49 6.73 9.19
C MET A 1 21.33 5.93 8.66
N ALA A 2 21.23 4.67 9.08
CA ALA A 2 20.07 3.82 8.71
C ALA A 2 18.86 4.21 9.54
N TYR A 3 17.67 4.23 8.90
CA TYR A 3 16.39 4.53 9.56
C TYR A 3 15.27 3.74 8.90
N THR A 4 14.16 3.61 9.61
CA THR A 4 12.93 3.02 9.10
C THR A 4 11.81 4.05 9.12
N ILE A 5 10.82 3.85 8.24
CA ILE A 5 9.66 4.74 8.13
C ILE A 5 8.39 3.90 8.23
N LEU A 6 7.48 4.37 9.08
CA LEU A 6 6.10 3.88 9.15
C LEU A 6 5.18 5.10 9.17
N ARG A 7 4.35 5.25 8.14
CA ARG A 7 3.42 6.37 8.01
C ARG A 7 2.03 5.86 7.67
N PHE A 8 1.03 6.57 8.17
CA PHE A 8 -0.37 6.33 7.86
C PHE A 8 -0.96 7.57 7.20
N LYS A 9 -1.71 7.37 6.12
CA LYS A 9 -2.45 8.43 5.44
C LYS A 9 -3.92 8.03 5.34
N LYS A 10 -4.78 8.84 5.92
CA LYS A 10 -6.24 8.63 5.88
C LYS A 10 -6.81 9.15 4.56
N ASP A 11 -7.72 8.38 3.96
CA ASP A 11 -8.41 8.75 2.74
C ASP A 11 -9.93 8.63 2.94
N LYS A 12 -10.62 9.73 2.67
CA LYS A 12 -12.09 9.80 2.79
C LYS A 12 -12.83 9.39 1.52
N GLY A 13 -12.10 8.99 0.50
CA GLY A 13 -12.63 8.51 -0.77
C GLY A 13 -12.15 9.25 -2.01
N GLY A 14 -11.75 10.52 -1.89
CA GLY A 14 -11.37 11.36 -3.02
C GLY A 14 -10.07 10.97 -3.72
N ALA A 15 -9.12 10.35 -3.00
CA ALA A 15 -7.82 10.00 -3.54
C ALA A 15 -7.63 8.48 -3.79
N ILE A 16 -8.67 7.66 -3.60
CA ILE A 16 -8.55 6.20 -3.73
C ILE A 16 -8.11 5.78 -5.14
N ALA A 17 -8.73 6.35 -6.17
CA ALA A 17 -8.38 6.04 -7.55
C ALA A 17 -6.93 6.47 -7.89
N GLY A 18 -6.49 7.60 -7.37
CA GLY A 18 -5.11 8.06 -7.54
C GLY A 18 -4.10 7.16 -6.84
N CYS A 19 -4.42 6.72 -5.62
CA CYS A 19 -3.63 5.76 -4.87
C CYS A 19 -3.48 4.44 -5.65
N GLU A 20 -4.56 3.92 -6.20
CA GLU A 20 -4.54 2.71 -7.02
C GLU A 20 -3.64 2.89 -8.25
N ARG A 21 -3.82 3.98 -9.00
CA ARG A 21 -3.00 4.25 -10.20
C ARG A 21 -1.51 4.33 -9.87
N HIS A 22 -1.17 4.93 -8.74
CA HIS A 22 0.22 5.01 -8.29
C HIS A 22 0.76 3.64 -7.90
N ASN A 23 0.05 2.92 -7.03
CA ASN A 23 0.48 1.63 -6.50
C ASN A 23 0.59 0.56 -7.59
N GLU A 24 -0.35 0.55 -8.54
CA GLU A 24 -0.40 -0.42 -9.62
C GLU A 24 0.35 0.04 -10.88
N ARG A 25 1.03 1.19 -10.80
CA ARG A 25 1.82 1.75 -11.93
C ARG A 25 1.01 1.90 -13.21
N LYS A 26 -0.20 2.46 -13.09
CA LYS A 26 -1.12 2.67 -14.21
C LYS A 26 -0.89 3.98 -14.98
N LYS A 27 0.07 4.79 -14.55
CA LYS A 27 0.46 6.03 -15.23
C LYS A 27 1.76 5.84 -15.99
N GLU A 28 1.92 6.56 -17.12
CA GLU A 28 3.16 6.56 -17.88
C GLU A 28 4.28 7.34 -17.18
N ALA A 29 3.93 8.38 -16.44
CA ALA A 29 4.88 9.21 -15.68
C ALA A 29 4.26 9.73 -14.40
N TYR A 30 5.10 10.03 -13.42
CA TYR A 30 4.70 10.50 -12.10
C TYR A 30 5.39 11.82 -11.78
N LYS A 31 4.66 12.94 -11.94
CA LYS A 31 5.21 14.29 -11.72
C LYS A 31 5.63 14.53 -10.27
N SER A 32 4.91 13.95 -9.31
CA SER A 32 5.22 14.09 -7.88
C SER A 32 6.36 13.19 -7.41
N ASN A 33 6.72 12.18 -8.20
CA ASN A 33 7.79 11.24 -7.91
C ASN A 33 8.62 10.97 -9.17
N PRO A 34 9.46 11.94 -9.60
CA PRO A 34 10.22 11.80 -10.84
C PRO A 34 11.27 10.69 -10.79
N ASP A 35 11.63 10.23 -9.59
CA ASP A 35 12.63 9.17 -9.41
C ASP A 35 12.08 7.75 -9.67
N ILE A 36 10.79 7.61 -9.94
CA ILE A 36 10.20 6.32 -10.27
C ILE A 36 10.73 5.84 -11.62
N ASP A 37 11.41 4.71 -11.61
CA ASP A 37 11.88 4.05 -12.83
C ASP A 37 10.82 3.05 -13.30
N MET A 38 10.11 3.40 -14.37
CA MET A 38 9.05 2.56 -14.93
C MET A 38 9.57 1.21 -15.44
N ASN A 39 10.82 1.15 -15.85
CA ASN A 39 11.43 -0.10 -16.30
C ASN A 39 11.61 -1.11 -15.15
N LYS A 40 11.72 -0.63 -13.92
CA LYS A 40 11.80 -1.47 -12.73
C LYS A 40 10.43 -1.81 -12.13
N SER A 41 9.35 -1.23 -12.65
CA SER A 41 8.00 -1.49 -12.14
C SER A 41 7.59 -2.95 -12.27
N LYS A 42 8.13 -3.69 -13.23
CA LYS A 42 7.93 -5.13 -13.39
C LYS A 42 8.46 -5.97 -12.22
N GLU A 43 9.36 -5.41 -11.41
CA GLU A 43 9.89 -6.05 -10.21
C GLU A 43 8.96 -5.89 -9.01
N ASN A 44 7.96 -5.03 -9.10
CA ASN A 44 6.95 -4.86 -8.05
C ASN A 44 6.12 -6.13 -7.90
N TYR A 45 5.74 -6.44 -6.68
CA TYR A 45 4.92 -7.62 -6.39
C TYR A 45 3.94 -7.32 -5.26
N HIS A 46 2.93 -8.17 -5.15
CA HIS A 46 1.95 -8.12 -4.07
C HIS A 46 2.22 -9.25 -3.08
N ILE A 47 2.37 -8.93 -1.80
CA ILE A 47 2.43 -9.93 -0.73
C ILE A 47 1.02 -10.45 -0.47
N ILE A 48 0.03 -9.55 -0.48
CA ILE A 48 -1.39 -9.88 -0.47
C ILE A 48 -1.91 -9.58 -1.86
N HIS A 49 -2.62 -10.51 -2.49
CA HIS A 49 -3.13 -10.31 -3.83
C HIS A 49 -4.00 -9.06 -3.94
N ALA A 50 -3.71 -8.25 -4.95
CA ALA A 50 -4.57 -7.12 -5.29
C ALA A 50 -5.96 -7.63 -5.70
N PRO A 51 -7.02 -6.86 -5.43
CA PRO A 51 -8.34 -7.21 -5.94
C PRO A 51 -8.33 -7.26 -7.47
N GLN A 52 -9.12 -8.17 -8.05
CA GLN A 52 -9.23 -8.31 -9.51
C GLN A 52 -9.97 -7.14 -10.16
N TYR A 53 -10.46 -6.22 -9.38
CA TYR A 53 -11.19 -5.02 -9.77
C TYR A 53 -10.66 -3.83 -8.97
N THR A 54 -11.29 -2.67 -9.09
CA THR A 54 -10.78 -1.43 -8.49
C THR A 54 -10.77 -1.47 -6.96
N TYR A 55 -9.88 -0.68 -6.36
CA TYR A 55 -9.84 -0.49 -4.91
C TYR A 55 -11.16 0.07 -4.37
N SER A 56 -11.76 1.02 -5.10
CA SER A 56 -13.04 1.60 -4.71
C SER A 56 -14.15 0.56 -4.60
N ARG A 57 -14.21 -0.36 -5.55
CA ARG A 57 -15.17 -1.45 -5.52
C ARG A 57 -14.94 -2.40 -4.35
N LYS A 58 -13.69 -2.76 -4.11
CA LYS A 58 -13.33 -3.63 -2.97
C LYS A 58 -13.69 -2.99 -1.63
N ILE A 59 -13.44 -1.70 -1.48
CA ILE A 59 -13.77 -0.96 -0.27
C ILE A 59 -15.29 -0.94 -0.07
N LYS A 60 -16.08 -0.69 -1.12
CA LYS A 60 -17.53 -0.73 -1.05
C LYS A 60 -18.08 -2.10 -0.64
N GLU A 61 -17.50 -3.16 -1.18
CA GLU A 61 -17.87 -4.54 -0.81
C GLU A 61 -17.59 -4.83 0.66
N LEU A 62 -16.41 -4.44 1.16
CA LEU A 62 -16.05 -4.62 2.57
C LEU A 62 -16.95 -3.82 3.51
N ILE A 63 -17.27 -2.58 3.15
CA ILE A 63 -18.20 -1.75 3.92
C ILE A 63 -19.57 -2.43 4.02
N LYS A 64 -20.07 -2.97 2.92
CA LYS A 64 -21.33 -3.69 2.89
C LYS A 64 -21.28 -4.98 3.70
N GLU A 65 -20.24 -5.77 3.53
CA GLU A 65 -20.04 -7.05 4.21
C GLU A 65 -20.02 -6.90 5.73
N TYR A 66 -19.33 -5.89 6.24
CA TYR A 66 -19.22 -5.63 7.68
C TYR A 66 -20.30 -4.70 8.22
N GLY A 67 -21.26 -4.26 7.38
CA GLY A 67 -22.35 -3.39 7.81
C GLY A 67 -21.89 -2.04 8.36
N CYS A 68 -20.77 -1.51 7.85
CA CYS A 68 -20.22 -0.25 8.32
C CYS A 68 -21.11 0.92 7.95
N LYS A 69 -21.32 1.83 8.91
CA LYS A 69 -22.00 3.09 8.65
C LYS A 69 -20.95 4.10 8.15
N THR A 70 -21.21 4.69 6.99
CA THR A 70 -20.31 5.69 6.41
C THR A 70 -21.02 7.01 6.20
N ARG A 71 -20.30 8.10 6.44
CA ARG A 71 -20.71 9.47 6.13
C ARG A 71 -19.83 9.97 4.98
N LYS A 72 -20.19 11.12 4.43
CA LYS A 72 -19.42 11.75 3.35
C LYS A 72 -17.94 11.99 3.74
N ASP A 73 -17.69 12.31 4.99
CA ASP A 73 -16.37 12.60 5.54
C ASP A 73 -15.71 11.43 6.27
N SER A 74 -16.31 10.24 6.23
CA SER A 74 -15.74 9.05 6.86
C SER A 74 -14.45 8.60 6.17
N VAL A 75 -13.47 8.19 6.96
CA VAL A 75 -12.24 7.57 6.45
C VAL A 75 -12.60 6.18 5.92
N LYS A 76 -12.31 5.93 4.65
CA LYS A 76 -12.63 4.67 3.95
C LYS A 76 -11.41 3.81 3.67
N LEU A 77 -10.24 4.42 3.63
CA LEU A 77 -8.98 3.75 3.36
C LEU A 77 -7.89 4.40 4.22
N VAL A 78 -7.01 3.58 4.76
CA VAL A 78 -5.76 4.05 5.36
C VAL A 78 -4.62 3.47 4.54
N GLU A 79 -3.89 4.33 3.86
CA GLU A 79 -2.68 3.96 3.16
C GLU A 79 -1.53 3.92 4.16
N THR A 80 -0.82 2.80 4.22
CA THR A 80 0.31 2.62 5.12
C THR A 80 1.59 2.52 4.30
N LEU A 81 2.55 3.40 4.58
CA LEU A 81 3.87 3.37 3.99
C LEU A 81 4.85 2.75 4.99
N ILE A 82 5.45 1.64 4.60
CA ILE A 82 6.49 0.97 5.39
C ILE A 82 7.73 0.85 4.52
N THR A 83 8.82 1.46 4.95
CA THR A 83 10.09 1.41 4.21
C THR A 83 11.26 1.63 5.16
N ALA A 84 12.46 1.56 4.61
CA ALA A 84 13.70 1.85 5.33
C ALA A 84 14.63 2.66 4.43
N SER A 85 15.68 3.24 5.02
CA SER A 85 16.64 4.03 4.26
C SER A 85 17.29 3.21 3.16
N PRO A 86 17.67 3.83 2.03
CA PRO A 86 18.39 3.14 0.96
C PRO A 86 19.68 2.46 1.47
N GLU A 87 20.37 3.10 2.42
CA GLU A 87 21.57 2.54 3.05
C GLU A 87 21.31 1.19 3.69
N PHE A 88 20.20 1.05 4.43
CA PHE A 88 19.80 -0.20 5.06
C PHE A 88 19.35 -1.23 4.02
N MET A 89 18.45 -0.84 3.12
CA MET A 89 17.85 -1.76 2.13
C MET A 89 18.88 -2.30 1.15
N ASN A 90 19.85 -1.47 0.72
CA ASN A 90 20.88 -1.87 -0.23
C ASN A 90 21.88 -2.89 0.34
N ARG A 91 21.97 -3.00 1.65
CA ARG A 91 22.79 -4.03 2.31
C ARG A 91 22.15 -5.40 2.32
N LEU A 92 20.84 -5.46 2.08
CA LEU A 92 20.08 -6.70 2.14
C LEU A 92 20.05 -7.37 0.77
N SER A 93 20.12 -8.70 0.74
CA SER A 93 19.79 -9.47 -0.45
C SER A 93 18.30 -9.29 -0.79
N LYS A 94 17.91 -9.62 -2.03
CA LYS A 94 16.50 -9.56 -2.44
C LYS A 94 15.61 -10.42 -1.54
N GLY A 95 16.09 -11.60 -1.13
CA GLY A 95 15.36 -12.47 -0.21
C GLY A 95 15.17 -11.85 1.16
N LYS A 96 16.17 -11.14 1.68
CA LYS A 96 16.08 -10.44 2.97
C LYS A 96 15.19 -9.21 2.89
N GLN A 97 15.19 -8.49 1.78
CA GLN A 97 14.27 -7.38 1.54
C GLN A 97 12.82 -7.88 1.55
N ARG A 98 12.56 -8.99 0.88
CA ARG A 98 11.24 -9.62 0.86
C ARG A 98 10.81 -10.04 2.27
N GLU A 99 11.69 -10.66 3.03
CA GLU A 99 11.43 -11.04 4.43
C GLU A 99 11.07 -9.82 5.29
N TYR A 100 11.76 -8.70 5.11
CA TYR A 100 11.45 -7.45 5.80
C TYR A 100 10.00 -7.03 5.57
N PHE A 101 9.55 -7.01 4.32
CA PHE A 101 8.18 -6.62 3.99
C PHE A 101 7.14 -7.66 4.40
N GLU A 102 7.46 -8.93 4.32
CA GLU A 102 6.57 -10.00 4.79
C GLU A 102 6.35 -9.92 6.30
N ARG A 103 7.38 -9.61 7.06
CA ARG A 103 7.26 -9.39 8.51
C ARG A 103 6.45 -8.13 8.83
N ALA A 104 6.62 -7.08 8.04
CA ALA A 104 5.83 -5.86 8.17
C ALA A 104 4.34 -6.13 7.94
N VAL A 105 4.00 -6.88 6.90
CA VAL A 105 2.61 -7.28 6.61
C VAL A 105 2.05 -8.15 7.72
N LYS A 106 2.82 -9.10 8.25
CA LYS A 106 2.41 -9.94 9.37
C LYS A 106 2.09 -9.10 10.60
N PHE A 107 2.95 -8.13 10.91
CA PHE A 107 2.71 -7.19 12.01
C PHE A 107 1.38 -6.45 11.83
N MET A 108 1.12 -5.94 10.63
CA MET A 108 -0.12 -5.24 10.34
C MET A 108 -1.34 -6.16 10.47
N LYS A 109 -1.25 -7.40 10.01
CA LYS A 109 -2.32 -8.40 10.16
C LYS A 109 -2.64 -8.68 11.63
N ASP A 110 -1.60 -8.83 12.45
CA ASP A 110 -1.74 -9.12 13.88
C ASP A 110 -2.37 -7.93 14.64
N GLU A 111 -2.05 -6.69 14.25
CA GLU A 111 -2.52 -5.48 14.94
C GLU A 111 -3.90 -5.01 14.47
N ILE A 112 -4.23 -5.16 13.20
CA ILE A 112 -5.44 -4.60 12.59
C ILE A 112 -6.48 -5.67 12.28
N GLY A 113 -6.02 -6.87 11.98
CA GLY A 113 -6.85 -7.96 11.48
C GLY A 113 -6.57 -8.26 10.01
N GLU A 114 -6.42 -9.54 9.71
CA GLU A 114 -6.04 -10.01 8.37
C GLU A 114 -7.06 -9.62 7.30
N ASP A 115 -8.34 -9.59 7.66
CA ASP A 115 -9.45 -9.28 6.77
C ASP A 115 -9.57 -7.79 6.41
N ARG A 116 -8.81 -6.93 7.06
CA ARG A 116 -8.83 -5.47 6.85
C ARG A 116 -7.66 -4.94 6.00
N ILE A 117 -6.80 -5.83 5.57
CA ILE A 117 -5.61 -5.47 4.79
C ILE A 117 -5.76 -5.88 3.34
#